data_c98f76cf9d00050ea5326824f7468b23
#
_entry.id   c98f76cf9d00050ea5326824f7468b23
#
_cell.length_a   1.000
_cell.length_b   1.000
_cell.length_c   1.000
_cell.angle_alpha   90.00
_cell.angle_beta   90.00
_cell.angle_gamma   90.00
#
_symmetry.space_group_name_H-M   'P 1'
#
loop_
_entity.id
_entity.type
_entity.pdbx_description
1 polymer ?
#
loop_
_entity_poly.entity_id
_entity_poly.type
_entity_poly.pdbx_seq_one_letter_code
_entity_poly.pdbx_strand_id
1 'polypeptide(L)'
;ALVGVGNLGRAMLSFFRGKRQRLSIVLAFDLSAEKVGRVLFGTPILPVDGMETLLKENRVALGVITVPGAAAQSVADRLVAGGVQGILNFSPVPLRVPRDVYVEDIDLTMAIEKVAFYARQRARHNPEEQA
;
A
#
# COMPACT_ATOMS: atom_id res chain seq x y z
N ALA A 1 -1.68 3.55 8.53
CA ALA A 1 -1.54 2.10 8.74
C ALA A 1 -1.10 1.43 7.46
N LEU A 2 -0.25 0.43 7.57
CA LEU A 2 0.16 -0.44 6.47
C LEU A 2 -0.49 -1.81 6.66
N VAL A 3 -1.12 -2.35 5.63
CA VAL A 3 -1.67 -3.70 5.65
C VAL A 3 -1.03 -4.53 4.55
N GLY A 4 -0.29 -5.56 4.94
CA GLY A 4 0.50 -6.41 4.08
C GLY A 4 1.99 -6.09 4.20
N VAL A 5 2.75 -7.01 4.81
CA VAL A 5 4.18 -6.82 5.07
C VAL A 5 4.97 -7.83 4.25
N GLY A 6 4.75 -7.80 2.94
CA GLY A 6 5.60 -8.46 1.95
C GLY A 6 6.76 -7.55 1.55
N ASN A 7 7.33 -7.78 0.38
CA ASN A 7 8.50 -7.01 -0.08
C ASN A 7 8.22 -5.50 -0.17
N LEU A 8 7.09 -5.12 -0.75
CA LEU A 8 6.72 -3.71 -0.89
C LEU A 8 6.40 -3.08 0.47
N GLY A 9 5.62 -3.76 1.32
CA GLY A 9 5.29 -3.27 2.65
C GLY A 9 6.52 -3.08 3.52
N ARG A 10 7.47 -4.00 3.47
CA ARG A 10 8.75 -3.87 4.17
C ARG A 10 9.55 -2.67 3.68
N ALA A 11 9.60 -2.46 2.36
CA ALA A 11 10.27 -1.31 1.78
C ALA A 11 9.66 0.01 2.27
N MET A 12 8.34 0.07 2.39
CA MET A 12 7.64 1.25 2.89
C MET A 12 7.91 1.48 4.38
N LEU A 13 7.94 0.43 5.20
CA LEU A 13 8.31 0.54 6.61
C LEU A 13 9.73 1.08 6.77
N SER A 14 10.66 0.59 5.96
CA SER A 14 12.03 1.09 5.94
C SER A 14 12.11 2.55 5.50
N PHE A 15 11.38 2.90 4.45
CA PHE A 15 11.38 4.26 3.89
C PHE A 15 10.89 5.31 4.89
N PHE A 16 9.83 5.00 5.64
CA PHE A 16 9.25 5.93 6.60
C PHE A 16 9.92 5.89 7.98
N ARG A 17 10.89 5.01 8.16
CA ARG A 17 11.60 4.88 9.43
C ARG A 17 12.44 6.11 9.74
N GLY A 18 12.26 6.68 10.94
CA GLY A 18 13.12 7.73 11.48
C GLY A 18 13.20 9.00 10.65
N LYS A 19 12.36 9.15 9.64
CA LYS A 19 12.36 10.33 8.79
C LYS A 19 11.52 11.45 9.39
N ARG A 20 11.98 12.68 9.24
CA ARG A 20 11.26 13.90 9.63
C ARG A 20 10.18 14.21 8.60
N GLN A 21 9.20 13.33 8.48
CA GLN A 21 8.10 13.52 7.56
C GLN A 21 6.82 13.82 8.32
N ARG A 22 5.92 14.53 7.67
CA ARG A 22 4.57 14.77 8.20
C ARG A 22 3.77 13.47 8.30
N LEU A 23 4.19 12.43 7.60
CA LEU A 23 3.56 11.13 7.56
C LEU A 23 4.46 10.09 8.20
N SER A 24 3.85 9.21 8.98
CA SER A 24 4.54 8.07 9.58
C SER A 24 3.64 6.84 9.56
N ILE A 25 4.23 5.65 9.48
CA ILE A 25 3.52 4.40 9.63
C ILE A 25 3.50 4.04 11.12
N VAL A 26 2.35 4.17 11.76
CA VAL A 26 2.19 3.94 13.20
C VAL A 26 1.72 2.52 13.52
N LEU A 27 1.04 1.85 12.58
CA LEU A 27 0.53 0.49 12.72
C LEU A 27 0.82 -0.30 11.45
N ALA A 28 1.24 -1.55 11.60
CA ALA A 28 1.41 -2.49 10.50
C ALA A 28 0.67 -3.78 10.82
N PHE A 29 -0.01 -4.32 9.82
CA PHE A 29 -0.83 -5.53 9.92
C PHE A 29 -0.46 -6.51 8.82
N ASP A 30 -0.64 -7.79 9.09
CA ASP A 30 -0.52 -8.84 8.09
C ASP A 30 -1.57 -9.93 8.32
N LEU A 31 -1.99 -10.56 7.22
CA LEU A 31 -2.91 -11.70 7.24
C LEU A 31 -2.21 -13.01 7.63
N SER A 32 -0.89 -13.08 7.45
CA SER A 32 -0.09 -14.28 7.69
C SER A 32 0.27 -14.41 9.17
N ALA A 33 -0.11 -15.53 9.79
CA ALA A 33 0.26 -15.84 11.17
C ALA A 33 1.78 -15.92 11.37
N GLU A 34 2.56 -16.24 10.33
CA GLU A 34 4.02 -16.32 10.40
C GLU A 34 4.68 -14.94 10.57
N LYS A 35 4.06 -13.90 10.05
CA LYS A 35 4.59 -12.53 10.12
C LYS A 35 4.12 -11.79 11.36
N VAL A 36 2.96 -12.12 11.89
CA VAL A 36 2.40 -11.52 13.10
C VAL A 36 3.31 -11.80 14.30
N GLY A 37 3.55 -10.76 15.10
CA GLY A 37 4.41 -10.83 16.27
C GLY A 37 5.88 -10.48 16.00
N ARG A 38 6.29 -10.38 14.74
CA ARG A 38 7.60 -9.89 14.38
C ARG A 38 7.65 -8.37 14.52
N VAL A 39 8.83 -7.83 14.74
CA VAL A 39 9.09 -6.39 14.77
C VAL A 39 10.02 -6.06 13.62
N LEU A 40 9.59 -5.18 12.73
CA LEU A 40 10.39 -4.72 11.59
C LEU A 40 10.58 -3.20 11.68
N PHE A 41 11.85 -2.78 11.65
CA PHE A 41 12.21 -1.36 11.73
C PHE A 41 11.54 -0.65 12.91
N GLY A 42 11.45 -1.33 14.06
CA GLY A 42 10.82 -0.81 15.27
C GLY A 42 9.29 -0.86 15.29
N THR A 43 8.65 -1.35 14.22
CA THR A 43 7.20 -1.45 14.12
C THR A 43 6.76 -2.90 14.30
N PRO A 44 5.93 -3.21 15.31
CA PRO A 44 5.39 -4.56 15.46
C PRO A 44 4.34 -4.86 14.38
N ILE A 45 4.34 -6.10 13.90
CA ILE A 45 3.35 -6.59 12.95
C ILE A 45 2.20 -7.22 13.72
N LEU A 46 1.01 -6.69 13.54
CA LEU A 46 -0.20 -7.06 14.26
C LEU A 46 -1.13 -7.89 13.38
N PRO A 47 -1.99 -8.73 13.98
CA PRO A 47 -3.03 -9.42 13.22
C PRO A 47 -4.11 -8.43 12.77
N VAL A 48 -4.76 -8.75 11.65
CA VAL A 48 -5.85 -7.91 11.12
C VAL A 48 -7.09 -7.93 12.00
N ASP A 49 -7.29 -8.97 12.81
CA ASP A 49 -8.38 -9.02 13.78
C ASP A 49 -8.19 -7.93 14.83
N GLY A 50 -9.24 -7.14 15.06
CA GLY A 50 -9.17 -6.00 15.97
C GLY A 50 -8.58 -4.73 15.37
N MET A 51 -8.27 -4.75 14.09
CA MET A 51 -7.69 -3.59 13.37
C MET A 51 -8.53 -2.33 13.58
N GLU A 52 -9.85 -2.43 13.47
CA GLU A 52 -10.77 -1.30 13.53
C GLU A 52 -10.63 -0.53 14.85
N THR A 53 -10.51 -1.23 15.95
CA THR A 53 -10.31 -0.62 17.27
C THR A 53 -8.99 0.10 17.37
N LEU A 54 -7.91 -0.53 16.91
CA LEU A 54 -6.56 0.06 16.94
C LEU A 54 -6.45 1.29 16.04
N LEU A 55 -7.10 1.27 14.87
CA LEU A 55 -7.14 2.41 13.98
C LEU A 55 -7.82 3.61 14.64
N LYS A 56 -8.94 3.40 15.33
CA LYS A 56 -9.66 4.45 16.05
C LYS A 56 -8.87 4.99 17.23
N GLU A 57 -8.29 4.11 18.04
CA GLU A 57 -7.50 4.49 19.21
C GLU A 57 -6.28 5.34 18.82
N ASN A 58 -5.67 5.04 17.70
CA ASN A 58 -4.49 5.76 17.21
C ASN A 58 -4.83 6.88 16.23
N ARG A 59 -6.12 7.14 15.97
CA ARG A 59 -6.60 8.19 15.06
C ARG A 59 -5.94 8.11 13.68
N VAL A 60 -5.88 6.92 13.13
CA VAL A 60 -5.24 6.68 11.83
C VAL A 60 -6.15 7.20 10.73
N ALA A 61 -5.65 8.11 9.92
CA ALA A 61 -6.40 8.71 8.82
C ALA A 61 -6.16 8.03 7.47
N LEU A 62 -4.99 7.41 7.30
CA LEU A 62 -4.56 6.85 6.01
C LEU A 62 -4.25 5.36 6.14
N GLY A 63 -4.59 4.61 5.09
CA GLY A 63 -4.26 3.21 4.96
C GLY A 63 -3.50 2.92 3.67
N VAL A 64 -2.53 2.03 3.74
CA VAL A 64 -1.79 1.54 2.57
C VAL A 64 -2.05 0.05 2.44
N ILE A 65 -2.56 -0.38 1.29
CA ILE A 65 -2.88 -1.78 1.01
C ILE A 65 -1.83 -2.37 0.08
N THR A 66 -1.12 -3.37 0.59
CA THR A 66 -0.11 -4.13 -0.15
C THR A 66 -0.35 -5.64 -0.04
N VAL A 67 -1.61 -6.05 0.17
CA VAL A 67 -2.03 -7.45 0.21
C VAL A 67 -2.38 -7.96 -1.20
N PRO A 68 -2.44 -9.29 -1.41
CA PRO A 68 -2.96 -9.85 -2.66
C PRO A 68 -4.37 -9.37 -2.97
N GLY A 69 -4.70 -9.32 -4.27
CA GLY A 69 -5.99 -8.81 -4.76
C GLY A 69 -7.21 -9.45 -4.11
N ALA A 70 -7.15 -10.77 -3.84
CA ALA A 70 -8.25 -11.50 -3.20
C ALA A 70 -8.61 -10.98 -1.80
N ALA A 71 -7.65 -10.36 -1.09
CA ALA A 71 -7.85 -9.84 0.26
C ALA A 71 -8.09 -8.33 0.30
N ALA A 72 -7.87 -7.62 -0.80
CA ALA A 72 -7.81 -6.16 -0.81
C ALA A 72 -9.13 -5.49 -0.39
N GLN A 73 -10.26 -5.95 -0.91
CA GLN A 73 -11.56 -5.36 -0.57
C GLN A 73 -11.91 -5.57 0.90
N SER A 74 -11.67 -6.75 1.45
CA SER A 74 -11.91 -7.03 2.87
C SER A 74 -11.06 -6.13 3.76
N VAL A 75 -9.80 -5.91 3.40
CA VAL A 75 -8.91 -5.00 4.11
C VAL A 75 -9.39 -3.55 4.00
N ALA A 76 -9.82 -3.12 2.81
CA ALA A 76 -10.39 -1.79 2.62
C ALA A 76 -11.61 -1.56 3.52
N ASP A 77 -12.50 -2.55 3.60
CA ASP A 77 -13.70 -2.46 4.44
C ASP A 77 -13.33 -2.28 5.92
N ARG A 78 -12.30 -2.99 6.39
CA ARG A 78 -11.80 -2.84 7.77
C ARG A 78 -11.17 -1.48 8.02
N LEU A 79 -10.39 -0.98 7.07
CA LEU A 79 -9.79 0.36 7.16
C LEU A 79 -10.88 1.44 7.26
N VAL A 80 -11.89 1.36 6.42
CA VAL A 80 -13.03 2.29 6.44
C VAL A 80 -13.79 2.20 7.76
N ALA A 81 -14.08 0.99 8.23
CA ALA A 81 -14.74 0.79 9.54
C ALA A 81 -13.91 1.35 10.70
N GLY A 82 -12.59 1.37 10.56
CA GLY A 82 -11.67 1.97 11.53
C GLY A 82 -11.54 3.49 11.44
N GLY A 83 -12.23 4.14 10.51
CA GLY A 83 -12.23 5.60 10.36
C GLY A 83 -11.21 6.14 9.37
N VAL A 84 -10.54 5.30 8.60
CA VAL A 84 -9.60 5.72 7.57
C VAL A 84 -10.34 6.48 6.46
N GLN A 85 -9.81 7.62 6.06
CA GLN A 85 -10.41 8.50 5.04
C GLN A 85 -9.66 8.51 3.71
N GLY A 86 -8.46 7.99 3.68
CA GLY A 86 -7.66 7.87 2.47
C GLY A 86 -6.96 6.53 2.39
N ILE A 87 -6.95 5.94 1.20
CA ILE A 87 -6.33 4.63 0.95
C ILE A 87 -5.42 4.72 -0.26
N LEU A 88 -4.18 4.29 -0.10
CA LEU A 88 -3.26 4.03 -1.20
C LEU A 88 -3.31 2.53 -1.51
N ASN A 89 -3.79 2.18 -2.70
CA ASN A 89 -4.03 0.81 -3.10
C ASN A 89 -2.98 0.33 -4.10
N PHE A 90 -2.10 -0.57 -3.65
CA PHE A 90 -1.13 -1.24 -4.52
C PHE A 90 -1.62 -2.61 -5.01
N SER A 91 -2.80 -3.06 -4.59
CA SER A 91 -3.37 -4.30 -5.10
C SER A 91 -3.84 -4.15 -6.55
N PRO A 92 -3.90 -5.25 -7.33
CA PRO A 92 -4.29 -5.17 -8.74
C PRO A 92 -5.81 -5.11 -8.95
N VAL A 93 -6.59 -4.88 -7.91
CA VAL A 93 -8.06 -4.83 -8.01
C VAL A 93 -8.58 -3.47 -7.61
N PRO A 94 -9.66 -2.98 -8.26
CA PRO A 94 -10.34 -1.77 -7.82
C PRO A 94 -11.06 -2.01 -6.50
N LEU A 95 -11.13 -0.97 -5.67
CA LEU A 95 -11.80 -1.02 -4.37
C LEU A 95 -13.14 -0.27 -4.43
N ARG A 96 -14.12 -0.80 -3.70
CA ARG A 96 -15.40 -0.12 -3.46
C ARG A 96 -15.37 0.47 -2.07
N VAL A 97 -15.49 1.78 -1.99
CA VAL A 97 -15.47 2.54 -0.73
C VAL A 97 -16.57 3.60 -0.74
N PRO A 98 -16.97 4.11 0.45
CA PRO A 98 -17.88 5.24 0.53
C PRO A 98 -17.34 6.48 -0.20
N ARG A 99 -18.21 7.40 -0.59
CA ARG A 99 -17.84 8.61 -1.36
C ARG A 99 -16.89 9.54 -0.63
N ASP A 100 -16.92 9.54 0.69
CA ASP A 100 -16.06 10.37 1.54
C ASP A 100 -14.68 9.77 1.79
N VAL A 101 -14.40 8.59 1.25
CA VAL A 101 -13.08 7.95 1.31
C VAL A 101 -12.39 8.09 -0.03
N TYR A 102 -11.20 8.69 -0.03
CA TYR A 102 -10.39 8.84 -1.22
C TYR A 102 -9.51 7.61 -1.42
N VAL A 103 -9.46 7.09 -2.65
CA VAL A 103 -8.58 5.97 -3.03
C VAL A 103 -7.68 6.39 -4.17
N GLU A 104 -6.38 6.18 -4.00
CA GLU A 104 -5.40 6.29 -5.07
C GLU A 104 -4.90 4.91 -5.42
N ASP A 105 -5.06 4.52 -6.68
CA ASP A 105 -4.57 3.23 -7.19
C ASP A 105 -3.18 3.41 -7.80
N ILE A 106 -2.24 2.56 -7.39
CA ILE A 106 -0.89 2.51 -7.96
C ILE A 106 -0.69 1.14 -8.59
N ASP A 107 -0.63 1.10 -9.91
CA ASP A 107 -0.33 -0.10 -10.68
C ASP A 107 1.09 0.00 -11.23
N LEU A 108 2.04 -0.63 -10.56
CA LEU A 108 3.46 -0.60 -10.97
C LEU A 108 3.69 -1.32 -12.30
N THR A 109 2.97 -2.42 -12.54
CA THR A 109 3.08 -3.17 -13.80
C THR A 109 2.62 -2.31 -14.97
N MET A 110 1.46 -1.67 -14.83
CA MET A 110 0.93 -0.78 -15.87
C MET A 110 1.85 0.43 -16.11
N ALA A 111 2.43 0.99 -15.08
CA ALA A 111 3.38 2.09 -15.21
C ALA A 111 4.63 1.67 -16.00
N ILE A 112 5.17 0.49 -15.72
CA ILE A 112 6.34 -0.06 -16.43
C ILE A 112 5.99 -0.34 -17.88
N GLU A 113 4.84 -0.95 -18.16
CA GLU A 113 4.37 -1.24 -19.52
C GLU A 113 4.20 0.06 -20.34
N LYS A 114 3.69 1.09 -19.72
CA LYS A 114 3.54 2.41 -20.35
C LYS A 114 4.88 3.01 -20.73
N VAL A 115 5.86 2.95 -19.85
CA VAL A 115 7.23 3.42 -20.14
C VAL A 115 7.84 2.62 -21.29
N ALA A 116 7.69 1.30 -21.27
CA ALA A 116 8.19 0.43 -22.33
C ALA A 116 7.56 0.75 -23.68
N PHE A 117 6.26 1.02 -23.71
CA PHE A 117 5.54 1.39 -24.93
C PHE A 117 6.09 2.68 -25.55
N TYR A 118 6.23 3.73 -24.74
CA TYR A 118 6.74 5.02 -25.23
C TYR A 118 8.23 4.95 -25.61
N ALA A 119 9.03 4.16 -24.92
CA ALA A 119 10.42 3.94 -25.27
C ALA A 119 10.57 3.28 -26.67
N ARG A 120 9.71 2.30 -26.99
CA ARG A 120 9.67 1.64 -28.30
C ARG A 120 9.26 2.61 -29.41
N GLN A 121 8.31 3.50 -29.16
CA GLN A 121 7.90 4.49 -30.14
C GLN A 121 9.02 5.45 -30.48
N ARG A 122 9.78 5.93 -29.50
CA ARG A 122 10.94 6.79 -29.73
C ARG A 122 12.04 6.09 -30.51
N ALA A 123 12.30 4.83 -30.20
CA ALA A 123 13.25 4.00 -30.93
C ALA A 123 12.89 3.84 -32.41
N ARG A 124 11.61 3.79 -32.76
CA ARG A 124 11.14 3.71 -34.14
C ARG A 124 11.25 5.04 -34.90
N HIS A 125 11.23 6.17 -34.20
CA HIS A 125 11.29 7.50 -34.80
C HIS A 125 12.72 7.97 -35.02
N ASN A 126 13.71 7.43 -34.31
CA ASN A 126 15.13 7.78 -34.46
C ASN A 126 16.00 6.53 -34.68
N PRO A 127 15.87 5.88 -35.83
CA PRO A 127 16.70 4.71 -36.14
C PRO A 127 18.20 5.00 -36.25
N GLU A 128 18.57 6.25 -36.47
CA GLU A 128 19.96 6.66 -36.62
C GLU A 128 20.72 6.84 -35.31
N GLU A 129 20.00 7.09 -34.19
CA GLU A 129 20.62 7.21 -32.86
C GLU A 129 20.93 5.86 -32.22
N GLN A 130 20.44 4.75 -32.79
CA GLN A 130 20.67 3.41 -32.31
C GLN A 130 21.74 2.61 -33.07
N ALA A 131 22.32 3.19 -34.07
CA ALA A 131 23.38 2.56 -34.81
C ALA A 131 24.75 2.70 -34.13
#